data_9d4351a978425bf1045c0b1c02f40839
#
_entry.id   9d4351a978425bf1045c0b1c02f40839
#
_cell.length_a   1.000
_cell.length_b   1.000
_cell.length_c   1.000
_cell.angle_alpha   90.00
_cell.angle_beta   90.00
_cell.angle_gamma   90.00
#
_symmetry.space_group_name_H-M   'P 1'
#
loop_
_entity.id
_entity.type
_entity.pdbx_description
1 polymer ?
#
loop_
_entity_poly.entity_id
_entity_poly.type
_entity_poly.pdbx_seq_one_letter_code
_entity_poly.pdbx_strand_id
1 'polypeptide(L)'
;MIRKVSILLIMMLVALAGNAGAPQKEQDHKDEKSSIKKVLFIGDSMTGWLAERLNAYGEENGFEVATVVWDGSTIQKWGSSPRLSKIITQQDADAIFVSLGMNELFEVNPEKRLATSVNKIMLAAGDTPVIWVGPPSWPGHKQGKTLTTWLDNKLGNGHFFNSFSLELPRQSTRNPHPTRAGMVKWMDAVVEWLQQEGAVKLPDTKMPAAGKMSRGKTFIYKRMKETL
;
A
#
# COMPACT_ATOMS: atom_id res chain seq x y z
N MET A 1 48.98 46.56 -32.77
CA MET A 1 49.32 46.60 -31.34
C MET A 1 49.05 45.23 -30.74
N ILE A 2 50.12 44.47 -30.57
CA ILE A 2 50.09 43.09 -30.10
C ILE A 2 50.52 43.11 -28.64
N ARG A 3 49.62 42.75 -27.72
CA ARG A 3 49.95 42.57 -26.29
C ARG A 3 50.23 41.10 -26.04
N LYS A 4 51.48 40.83 -25.67
CA LYS A 4 52.02 39.56 -25.21
C LYS A 4 51.48 39.27 -23.81
N VAL A 5 50.88 38.09 -23.59
CA VAL A 5 50.55 37.57 -22.27
C VAL A 5 51.58 36.51 -21.91
N SER A 6 52.34 36.77 -20.88
CA SER A 6 53.32 35.86 -20.32
C SER A 6 52.64 34.76 -19.46
N ILE A 7 52.91 33.51 -19.80
CA ILE A 7 52.48 32.35 -19.00
C ILE A 7 53.56 32.10 -17.95
N LEU A 8 53.19 32.22 -16.69
CA LEU A 8 54.03 31.88 -15.54
C LEU A 8 53.81 30.41 -15.19
N LEU A 9 54.82 29.59 -15.40
CA LEU A 9 54.80 28.17 -15.07
C LEU A 9 55.22 27.99 -13.58
N ILE A 10 54.30 27.67 -12.72
CA ILE A 10 54.57 27.31 -11.31
C ILE A 10 54.68 25.79 -11.25
N MET A 11 55.91 25.28 -11.09
CA MET A 11 56.15 23.89 -10.69
C MET A 11 55.86 23.74 -9.21
N MET A 12 54.85 22.95 -8.87
CA MET A 12 54.55 22.56 -7.52
C MET A 12 55.08 21.12 -7.28
N LEU A 13 56.10 21.03 -6.44
CA LEU A 13 56.64 19.76 -5.93
C LEU A 13 55.59 19.11 -5.07
N VAL A 14 55.09 17.92 -5.46
CA VAL A 14 54.25 17.09 -4.59
C VAL A 14 55.13 16.14 -3.82
N ALA A 15 55.23 16.35 -2.53
CA ALA A 15 55.87 15.44 -1.59
C ALA A 15 54.95 14.22 -1.38
N LEU A 16 55.47 13.02 -1.68
CA LEU A 16 54.85 11.76 -1.32
C LEU A 16 54.90 11.61 0.21
N ALA A 17 53.83 11.88 0.92
CA ALA A 17 53.61 11.40 2.27
C ALA A 17 52.72 10.16 2.19
N GLY A 18 53.30 9.01 2.54
CA GLY A 18 52.58 7.76 2.67
C GLY A 18 51.49 7.87 3.74
N ASN A 19 50.25 7.74 3.33
CA ASN A 19 49.12 7.70 4.26
C ASN A 19 48.79 6.23 4.51
N ALA A 20 49.19 5.75 5.71
CA ALA A 20 48.77 4.46 6.24
C ALA A 20 47.22 4.46 6.31
N GLY A 21 46.62 3.55 5.58
CA GLY A 21 45.17 3.38 5.51
C GLY A 21 44.60 3.13 6.89
N ALA A 22 43.77 4.06 7.36
CA ALA A 22 42.84 3.78 8.45
C ALA A 22 41.84 2.71 8.00
N PRO A 23 41.50 1.74 8.85
CA PRO A 23 40.52 0.72 8.48
C PRO A 23 39.19 1.42 8.19
N GLN A 24 38.68 1.27 6.96
CA GLN A 24 37.30 1.59 6.66
C GLN A 24 36.45 0.71 7.57
N LYS A 25 35.73 1.33 8.50
CA LYS A 25 34.62 0.67 9.17
C LYS A 25 33.65 0.25 8.05
N GLU A 26 33.60 -1.05 7.79
CA GLU A 26 32.45 -1.66 7.15
C GLU A 26 31.22 -1.16 7.92
N GLN A 27 30.43 -0.30 7.30
CA GLN A 27 29.09 -0.03 7.78
C GLN A 27 28.34 -1.34 7.61
N ASP A 28 28.20 -2.08 8.72
CA ASP A 28 27.20 -3.11 8.87
C ASP A 28 25.86 -2.48 8.48
N HIS A 29 25.44 -2.68 7.24
CA HIS A 29 24.02 -2.60 6.88
C HIS A 29 23.36 -3.78 7.62
N LYS A 30 23.12 -3.60 8.91
CA LYS A 30 22.11 -4.37 9.60
C LYS A 30 20.85 -4.20 8.77
N ASP A 31 20.42 -5.29 8.12
CA ASP A 31 19.10 -5.41 7.55
C ASP A 31 18.11 -4.90 8.61
N GLU A 32 17.56 -3.72 8.38
CA GLU A 32 16.53 -3.15 9.23
C GLU A 32 15.29 -4.02 9.02
N LYS A 33 15.24 -5.09 9.81
CA LYS A 33 14.10 -6.01 9.85
C LYS A 33 12.86 -5.14 10.00
N SER A 34 11.96 -5.20 9.03
CA SER A 34 10.71 -4.42 9.00
C SER A 34 10.14 -4.26 10.40
N SER A 35 10.00 -3.01 10.86
CA SER A 35 9.51 -2.69 12.19
C SER A 35 7.99 -2.74 12.33
N ILE A 36 7.26 -3.17 11.27
CA ILE A 36 5.80 -3.23 11.28
C ILE A 36 5.30 -4.17 12.35
N LYS A 37 4.59 -3.62 13.32
CA LYS A 37 3.93 -4.32 14.42
C LYS A 37 2.41 -4.27 14.30
N LYS A 38 1.88 -3.23 13.67
CA LYS A 38 0.46 -3.02 13.52
C LYS A 38 0.10 -2.43 12.16
N VAL A 39 -0.89 -3.01 11.53
CA VAL A 39 -1.49 -2.55 10.28
C VAL A 39 -2.92 -2.09 10.55
N LEU A 40 -3.31 -0.92 10.02
CA LEU A 40 -4.71 -0.53 9.92
C LEU A 40 -5.22 -0.87 8.51
N PHE A 41 -6.28 -1.66 8.40
CA PHE A 41 -6.91 -1.97 7.11
C PHE A 41 -8.30 -1.33 7.05
N ILE A 42 -8.49 -0.37 6.14
CA ILE A 42 -9.74 0.34 5.94
C ILE A 42 -10.29 0.10 4.53
N GLY A 43 -11.60 0.19 4.37
CA GLY A 43 -12.21 0.17 3.04
C GLY A 43 -13.67 -0.26 3.01
N ASP A 44 -14.10 -0.74 1.83
CA ASP A 44 -15.47 -1.17 1.55
C ASP A 44 -15.74 -2.64 1.93
N SER A 45 -16.79 -3.23 1.35
CA SER A 45 -17.17 -4.63 1.61
C SER A 45 -16.12 -5.67 1.23
N MET A 46 -15.15 -5.34 0.36
CA MET A 46 -14.06 -6.26 0.01
C MET A 46 -13.07 -6.43 1.17
N THR A 47 -12.90 -5.39 1.98
CA THR A 47 -11.88 -5.31 3.03
C THR A 47 -12.00 -6.42 4.07
N GLY A 48 -13.23 -6.80 4.46
CA GLY A 48 -13.42 -7.74 5.57
C GLY A 48 -12.65 -9.05 5.41
N TRP A 49 -12.86 -9.76 4.32
CA TRP A 49 -12.19 -11.03 4.07
C TRP A 49 -10.72 -10.89 3.67
N LEU A 50 -10.37 -9.79 2.99
CA LEU A 50 -8.95 -9.48 2.74
C LEU A 50 -8.19 -9.28 4.04
N ALA A 51 -8.77 -8.52 4.97
CA ALA A 51 -8.19 -8.28 6.29
C ALA A 51 -8.11 -9.55 7.13
N GLU A 52 -9.11 -10.45 7.06
CA GLU A 52 -9.05 -11.74 7.74
C GLU A 52 -7.86 -12.60 7.24
N ARG A 53 -7.54 -12.56 5.94
CA ARG A 53 -6.35 -13.25 5.42
C ARG A 53 -5.06 -12.55 5.83
N LEU A 54 -4.99 -11.22 5.77
CA LEU A 54 -3.82 -10.46 6.22
C LEU A 54 -3.57 -10.66 7.72
N ASN A 55 -4.63 -10.77 8.53
CA ASN A 55 -4.48 -11.06 9.95
C ASN A 55 -3.95 -12.48 10.21
N ALA A 56 -4.29 -13.45 9.36
CA ALA A 56 -3.67 -14.78 9.45
C ALA A 56 -2.15 -14.72 9.19
N TYR A 57 -1.70 -13.83 8.27
CA TYR A 57 -0.28 -13.52 8.11
C TYR A 57 0.30 -12.86 9.37
N GLY A 58 -0.43 -11.92 9.98
CA GLY A 58 -0.02 -11.26 11.21
C GLY A 58 0.21 -12.25 12.36
N GLU A 59 -0.69 -13.21 12.53
CA GLU A 59 -0.55 -14.27 13.54
C GLU A 59 0.68 -15.16 13.33
N GLU A 60 1.05 -15.45 12.08
CA GLU A 60 2.23 -16.27 11.76
C GLU A 60 3.54 -15.46 11.85
N ASN A 61 3.49 -14.14 11.71
CA ASN A 61 4.68 -13.30 11.51
C ASN A 61 4.83 -12.18 12.55
N GLY A 62 3.94 -12.12 13.56
CA GLY A 62 4.08 -11.25 14.73
C GLY A 62 3.67 -9.79 14.51
N PHE A 63 2.68 -9.53 13.66
CA PHE A 63 2.04 -8.21 13.54
C PHE A 63 0.51 -8.28 13.72
N GLU A 64 -0.10 -7.19 14.16
CA GLU A 64 -1.54 -7.09 14.37
C GLU A 64 -2.21 -6.37 13.18
N VAL A 65 -3.46 -6.74 12.88
CA VAL A 65 -4.29 -6.05 11.89
C VAL A 65 -5.56 -5.52 12.54
N ALA A 66 -5.67 -4.20 12.62
CA ALA A 66 -6.90 -3.52 12.98
C ALA A 66 -7.72 -3.28 11.71
N THR A 67 -8.99 -3.67 11.68
CA THR A 67 -9.82 -3.63 10.49
C THR A 67 -11.02 -2.72 10.68
N VAL A 68 -11.26 -1.80 9.73
CA VAL A 68 -12.46 -0.97 9.68
C VAL A 68 -13.13 -1.12 8.31
N VAL A 69 -14.24 -1.84 8.29
CA VAL A 69 -15.06 -2.07 7.10
C VAL A 69 -16.25 -1.10 7.12
N TRP A 70 -16.41 -0.33 6.05
CA TRP A 70 -17.61 0.45 5.81
C TRP A 70 -18.29 -0.06 4.54
N ASP A 71 -19.23 -0.96 4.71
CA ASP A 71 -19.93 -1.65 3.62
C ASP A 71 -20.59 -0.66 2.66
N GLY A 72 -20.40 -0.86 1.35
CA GLY A 72 -20.89 0.02 0.29
C GLY A 72 -20.27 1.43 0.30
N SER A 73 -19.17 1.64 1.01
CA SER A 73 -18.46 2.91 0.97
C SER A 73 -17.71 3.11 -0.34
N THR A 74 -17.36 4.36 -0.59
CA THR A 74 -16.67 4.83 -1.78
C THR A 74 -15.44 5.63 -1.37
N ILE A 75 -14.52 5.86 -2.31
CA ILE A 75 -13.36 6.75 -2.13
C ILE A 75 -13.85 8.13 -1.66
N GLN A 76 -14.96 8.63 -2.26
CA GLN A 76 -15.53 9.92 -1.87
C GLN A 76 -16.04 9.93 -0.44
N LYS A 77 -16.71 8.88 0.00
CA LYS A 77 -17.22 8.77 1.38
C LYS A 77 -16.08 8.75 2.39
N TRP A 78 -15.04 7.97 2.14
CA TRP A 78 -13.87 7.93 3.02
C TRP A 78 -13.14 9.28 3.06
N GLY A 79 -12.85 9.87 1.91
CA GLY A 79 -12.17 11.17 1.83
C GLY A 79 -12.97 12.35 2.39
N SER A 80 -14.30 12.21 2.56
CA SER A 80 -15.15 13.22 3.20
C SER A 80 -15.53 12.88 4.65
N SER A 81 -15.13 11.71 5.15
CA SER A 81 -15.47 11.30 6.52
C SER A 81 -14.70 12.14 7.55
N PRO A 82 -15.41 12.81 8.49
CA PRO A 82 -14.76 13.57 9.56
C PRO A 82 -14.06 12.64 10.57
N ARG A 83 -14.31 11.33 10.51
CA ARG A 83 -13.75 10.35 11.44
C ARG A 83 -12.50 9.67 10.92
N LEU A 84 -12.13 9.83 9.64
CA LEU A 84 -10.98 9.15 9.06
C LEU A 84 -9.69 9.43 9.85
N SER A 85 -9.36 10.69 10.05
CA SER A 85 -8.16 11.08 10.82
C SER A 85 -8.20 10.55 12.25
N LYS A 86 -9.37 10.57 12.91
CA LYS A 86 -9.53 10.02 14.25
C LYS A 86 -9.28 8.51 14.29
N ILE A 87 -9.78 7.76 13.30
CA ILE A 87 -9.54 6.31 13.19
C ILE A 87 -8.05 6.04 13.04
N ILE A 88 -7.38 6.75 12.13
CA ILE A 88 -5.95 6.59 11.88
C ILE A 88 -5.16 6.89 13.16
N THR A 89 -5.39 8.03 13.81
CA THR A 89 -4.72 8.41 15.05
C THR A 89 -4.98 7.41 16.18
N GLN A 90 -6.22 6.94 16.34
CA GLN A 90 -6.56 5.99 17.41
C GLN A 90 -5.93 4.62 17.21
N GLN A 91 -5.74 4.20 15.97
CA GLN A 91 -5.13 2.90 15.69
C GLN A 91 -3.61 2.94 15.80
N ASP A 92 -2.98 4.09 15.58
CA ASP A 92 -1.52 4.28 15.71
C ASP A 92 -0.76 3.12 15.04
N ALA A 93 -1.04 2.95 13.74
CA ALA A 93 -0.52 1.82 12.96
C ALA A 93 0.74 2.21 12.21
N ASP A 94 1.65 1.25 12.03
CA ASP A 94 2.91 1.43 11.29
C ASP A 94 2.69 1.48 9.77
N ALA A 95 1.56 0.96 9.29
CA ALA A 95 1.14 1.02 7.89
C ALA A 95 -0.39 1.00 7.75
N ILE A 96 -0.90 1.63 6.71
CA ILE A 96 -2.33 1.68 6.40
C ILE A 96 -2.58 0.95 5.09
N PHE A 97 -3.46 -0.04 5.12
CA PHE A 97 -3.99 -0.69 3.92
C PHE A 97 -5.35 -0.10 3.59
N VAL A 98 -5.58 0.18 2.32
CA VAL A 98 -6.83 0.72 1.80
C VAL A 98 -7.36 -0.19 0.69
N SER A 99 -8.58 -0.72 0.84
CA SER A 99 -9.26 -1.44 -0.25
C SER A 99 -10.53 -0.69 -0.63
N LEU A 100 -10.40 0.15 -1.66
CA LEU A 100 -11.46 1.00 -2.19
C LEU A 100 -11.41 1.08 -3.71
N GLY A 101 -12.52 1.44 -4.32
CA GLY A 101 -12.66 1.63 -5.75
C GLY A 101 -13.57 0.60 -6.42
N MET A 102 -14.00 -0.46 -5.70
CA MET A 102 -14.95 -1.41 -6.28
C MET A 102 -16.32 -0.77 -6.57
N ASN A 103 -16.75 0.14 -5.72
CA ASN A 103 -18.00 0.89 -5.88
C ASN A 103 -17.89 2.03 -6.91
N GLU A 104 -16.69 2.36 -7.36
CA GLU A 104 -16.41 3.32 -8.44
C GLU A 104 -15.75 2.65 -9.65
N LEU A 105 -15.81 1.32 -9.76
CA LEU A 105 -15.08 0.58 -10.80
C LEU A 105 -15.34 1.10 -12.22
N PHE A 106 -16.53 1.62 -12.47
CA PHE A 106 -16.95 2.13 -13.80
C PHE A 106 -16.79 3.65 -13.95
N GLU A 107 -16.09 4.31 -13.04
CA GLU A 107 -15.84 5.75 -13.17
C GLU A 107 -14.95 6.04 -14.40
N VAL A 108 -15.47 6.88 -15.29
CA VAL A 108 -14.82 7.21 -16.57
C VAL A 108 -13.90 8.44 -16.47
N ASN A 109 -14.08 9.26 -15.44
CA ASN A 109 -13.27 10.46 -15.21
C ASN A 109 -12.81 10.52 -13.75
N PRO A 110 -11.97 9.56 -13.30
CA PRO A 110 -11.58 9.44 -11.91
C PRO A 110 -10.79 10.67 -11.42
N GLU A 111 -9.97 11.31 -12.27
CA GLU A 111 -9.24 12.53 -11.86
C GLU A 111 -10.20 13.63 -11.40
N LYS A 112 -11.22 13.94 -12.19
CA LYS A 112 -12.19 14.99 -11.84
C LYS A 112 -13.03 14.61 -10.61
N ARG A 113 -13.37 13.34 -10.48
CA ARG A 113 -14.35 12.87 -9.49
C ARG A 113 -13.72 12.47 -8.16
N LEU A 114 -12.51 11.92 -8.18
CA LEU A 114 -11.96 11.22 -7.02
C LEU A 114 -10.65 11.82 -6.50
N ALA A 115 -9.93 12.65 -7.30
CA ALA A 115 -8.61 13.14 -6.92
C ALA A 115 -8.58 13.86 -5.56
N THR A 116 -9.57 14.73 -5.30
CA THR A 116 -9.68 15.42 -4.01
C THR A 116 -9.85 14.43 -2.84
N SER A 117 -10.63 13.38 -3.03
CA SER A 117 -10.90 12.41 -1.97
C SER A 117 -9.70 11.49 -1.73
N VAL A 118 -9.00 11.05 -2.78
CA VAL A 118 -7.74 10.32 -2.64
C VAL A 118 -6.71 11.17 -1.91
N ASN A 119 -6.53 12.44 -2.30
CA ASN A 119 -5.61 13.34 -1.62
C ASN A 119 -5.94 13.54 -0.13
N LYS A 120 -7.24 13.61 0.22
CA LYS A 120 -7.66 13.72 1.63
C LYS A 120 -7.37 12.44 2.43
N ILE A 121 -7.52 11.26 1.82
CA ILE A 121 -7.17 9.98 2.46
C ILE A 121 -5.66 9.95 2.70
N MET A 122 -4.85 10.29 1.70
CA MET A 122 -3.39 10.33 1.82
C MET A 122 -2.93 11.37 2.85
N LEU A 123 -3.54 12.56 2.85
CA LEU A 123 -3.25 13.61 3.85
C LEU A 123 -3.60 13.16 5.27
N ALA A 124 -4.70 12.44 5.45
CA ALA A 124 -5.08 11.92 6.76
C ALA A 124 -4.12 10.84 7.28
N ALA A 125 -3.45 10.11 6.38
CA ALA A 125 -2.42 9.14 6.74
C ALA A 125 -1.13 9.82 7.23
N GLY A 126 -0.87 11.06 6.84
CA GLY A 126 0.37 11.77 7.18
C GLY A 126 1.60 11.04 6.66
N ASP A 127 2.55 10.79 7.56
CA ASP A 127 3.79 10.07 7.26
C ASP A 127 3.62 8.53 7.32
N THR A 128 2.47 8.04 7.78
CA THR A 128 2.20 6.59 7.81
C THR A 128 2.06 6.06 6.38
N PRO A 129 2.88 5.09 5.97
CA PRO A 129 2.85 4.59 4.60
C PRO A 129 1.52 3.90 4.28
N VAL A 130 0.99 4.21 3.09
CA VAL A 130 -0.29 3.68 2.60
C VAL A 130 -0.04 2.65 1.51
N ILE A 131 -0.68 1.51 1.61
CA ILE A 131 -0.79 0.49 0.57
C ILE A 131 -2.24 0.43 0.08
N TRP A 132 -2.45 0.76 -1.17
CA TRP A 132 -3.78 0.71 -1.77
C TRP A 132 -3.95 -0.58 -2.57
N VAL A 133 -4.84 -1.43 -2.12
CA VAL A 133 -5.25 -2.65 -2.83
C VAL A 133 -6.37 -2.28 -3.79
N GLY A 134 -6.03 -2.12 -5.05
CA GLY A 134 -6.97 -1.71 -6.10
C GLY A 134 -8.06 -2.76 -6.35
N PRO A 135 -9.23 -2.36 -6.89
CA PRO A 135 -10.31 -3.29 -7.14
C PRO A 135 -9.95 -4.30 -8.26
N PRO A 136 -10.38 -5.56 -8.13
CA PRO A 136 -10.25 -6.53 -9.22
C PRO A 136 -11.25 -6.22 -10.32
N SER A 137 -11.01 -6.75 -11.53
CA SER A 137 -11.99 -6.68 -12.61
C SER A 137 -13.30 -7.35 -12.20
N TRP A 138 -14.40 -6.86 -12.74
CA TRP A 138 -15.69 -7.55 -12.65
C TRP A 138 -15.89 -8.39 -13.91
N PRO A 139 -16.11 -9.72 -13.82
CA PRO A 139 -16.28 -10.57 -14.97
C PRO A 139 -17.36 -10.06 -15.94
N GLY A 140 -17.05 -10.02 -17.24
CA GLY A 140 -17.93 -9.46 -18.25
C GLY A 140 -17.84 -7.94 -18.43
N HIS A 141 -17.09 -7.23 -17.58
CA HIS A 141 -16.92 -5.78 -17.64
C HIS A 141 -15.44 -5.41 -17.81
N LYS A 142 -15.13 -4.69 -18.89
CA LYS A 142 -13.75 -4.23 -19.18
C LYS A 142 -13.47 -2.81 -18.69
N GLN A 143 -14.48 -2.09 -18.20
CA GLN A 143 -14.44 -0.66 -17.97
C GLN A 143 -13.57 -0.23 -16.78
N GLY A 144 -13.35 -1.08 -15.79
CA GLY A 144 -12.61 -0.74 -14.58
C GLY A 144 -11.12 -0.39 -14.77
N LYS A 145 -10.56 -0.63 -15.95
CA LYS A 145 -9.15 -0.33 -16.25
C LYS A 145 -8.82 1.16 -16.12
N THR A 146 -9.75 2.05 -16.48
CA THR A 146 -9.54 3.51 -16.38
C THR A 146 -9.28 3.93 -14.93
N LEU A 147 -10.10 3.46 -14.00
CA LEU A 147 -9.94 3.77 -12.58
C LEU A 147 -8.62 3.21 -12.03
N THR A 148 -8.32 1.93 -12.29
CA THR A 148 -7.13 1.29 -11.73
C THR A 148 -5.84 1.87 -12.30
N THR A 149 -5.78 2.18 -13.60
CA THR A 149 -4.63 2.87 -14.20
C THR A 149 -4.44 4.27 -13.62
N TRP A 150 -5.53 5.00 -13.39
CA TRP A 150 -5.44 6.32 -12.79
C TRP A 150 -4.95 6.27 -11.33
N LEU A 151 -5.47 5.33 -10.52
CA LEU A 151 -5.01 5.13 -9.14
C LEU A 151 -3.53 4.76 -9.08
N ASP A 152 -3.07 3.89 -9.97
CA ASP A 152 -1.67 3.47 -10.07
C ASP A 152 -0.76 4.67 -10.34
N ASN A 153 -1.10 5.46 -11.36
CA ASN A 153 -0.35 6.70 -11.68
C ASN A 153 -0.41 7.74 -10.56
N LYS A 154 -1.51 7.82 -9.83
CA LYS A 154 -1.74 8.81 -8.77
C LYS A 154 -0.99 8.50 -7.49
N LEU A 155 -0.93 7.23 -7.10
CA LEU A 155 -0.35 6.78 -5.84
C LEU A 155 1.15 6.49 -5.95
N GLY A 156 1.61 6.17 -7.15
CA GLY A 156 3.02 5.96 -7.44
C GLY A 156 3.56 4.58 -7.06
N ASN A 157 4.86 4.41 -7.27
CA ASN A 157 5.55 3.13 -7.20
C ASN A 157 5.52 2.51 -5.80
N GLY A 158 5.08 1.27 -5.75
CA GLY A 158 5.05 0.47 -4.53
C GLY A 158 3.90 0.78 -3.55
N HIS A 159 3.03 1.77 -3.86
CA HIS A 159 1.88 2.14 -3.03
C HIS A 159 0.54 1.61 -3.55
N PHE A 160 0.48 1.12 -4.77
CA PHE A 160 -0.73 0.60 -5.39
C PHE A 160 -0.55 -0.82 -5.92
N PHE A 161 -1.31 -1.76 -5.39
CA PHE A 161 -1.42 -3.11 -5.94
C PHE A 161 -2.56 -3.16 -6.96
N ASN A 162 -2.22 -3.36 -8.23
CA ASN A 162 -3.18 -3.43 -9.31
C ASN A 162 -3.82 -4.81 -9.42
N SER A 163 -4.96 -4.99 -8.78
CA SER A 163 -5.68 -6.27 -8.78
C SER A 163 -6.50 -6.52 -10.05
N PHE A 164 -6.56 -5.57 -10.98
CA PHE A 164 -7.50 -5.62 -12.11
C PHE A 164 -7.36 -6.86 -12.99
N SER A 165 -6.14 -7.35 -13.18
CA SER A 165 -5.84 -8.54 -13.99
C SER A 165 -5.93 -9.86 -13.24
N LEU A 166 -6.18 -9.83 -11.91
CA LEU A 166 -6.27 -11.07 -11.15
C LEU A 166 -7.53 -11.86 -11.48
N GLU A 167 -7.33 -13.11 -11.85
CA GLU A 167 -8.41 -14.08 -12.00
C GLU A 167 -8.77 -14.66 -10.63
N LEU A 168 -9.85 -14.15 -10.04
CA LEU A 168 -10.32 -14.53 -8.71
C LEU A 168 -11.58 -15.40 -8.80
N PRO A 169 -11.63 -16.55 -8.12
CA PRO A 169 -12.84 -17.36 -8.01
C PRO A 169 -14.03 -16.55 -7.48
N ARG A 170 -15.18 -16.66 -8.16
CA ARG A 170 -16.44 -16.01 -7.80
C ARG A 170 -17.59 -17.01 -7.86
N GLN A 171 -18.65 -16.75 -7.07
CA GLN A 171 -19.85 -17.58 -7.11
C GLN A 171 -20.64 -17.40 -8.42
N SER A 172 -20.63 -16.19 -8.96
CA SER A 172 -21.28 -15.87 -10.22
C SER A 172 -20.70 -14.59 -10.84
N THR A 173 -20.97 -14.35 -12.12
CA THR A 173 -20.62 -13.11 -12.83
C THR A 173 -21.46 -11.91 -12.38
N ARG A 174 -22.57 -12.14 -11.68
CA ARG A 174 -23.46 -11.07 -11.18
C ARG A 174 -23.00 -10.51 -9.82
N ASN A 175 -22.13 -11.23 -9.11
CA ASN A 175 -21.61 -10.80 -7.82
C ASN A 175 -20.16 -10.32 -7.98
N PRO A 176 -19.85 -9.05 -7.68
CA PRO A 176 -18.49 -8.54 -7.76
C PRO A 176 -17.55 -9.17 -6.71
N HIS A 177 -18.10 -9.72 -5.63
CA HIS A 177 -17.30 -10.27 -4.55
C HIS A 177 -16.68 -11.61 -4.95
N PRO A 178 -15.36 -11.78 -4.83
CA PRO A 178 -14.73 -13.09 -4.88
C PRO A 178 -15.26 -14.03 -3.80
N THR A 179 -15.13 -15.31 -4.02
CA THR A 179 -15.38 -16.31 -2.95
C THR A 179 -14.34 -16.17 -1.85
N ARG A 180 -14.55 -16.85 -0.71
CA ARG A 180 -13.55 -16.92 0.36
C ARG A 180 -12.17 -17.37 -0.17
N ALA A 181 -12.12 -18.40 -1.03
CA ALA A 181 -10.89 -18.83 -1.69
C ALA A 181 -10.30 -17.75 -2.62
N GLY A 182 -11.16 -17.00 -3.32
CA GLY A 182 -10.74 -15.86 -4.12
C GLY A 182 -10.12 -14.73 -3.29
N MET A 183 -10.66 -14.44 -2.10
CA MET A 183 -10.11 -13.45 -1.19
C MET A 183 -8.77 -13.88 -0.61
N VAL A 184 -8.60 -15.17 -0.30
CA VAL A 184 -7.31 -15.74 0.11
C VAL A 184 -6.28 -15.56 -1.01
N LYS A 185 -6.61 -16.00 -2.22
CA LYS A 185 -5.73 -15.83 -3.41
C LYS A 185 -5.36 -14.35 -3.64
N TRP A 186 -6.31 -13.47 -3.47
CA TRP A 186 -6.09 -12.04 -3.67
C TRP A 186 -5.10 -11.46 -2.65
N MET A 187 -5.32 -11.69 -1.36
CA MET A 187 -4.41 -11.20 -0.33
C MET A 187 -3.04 -11.86 -0.40
N ASP A 188 -2.96 -13.14 -0.75
CA ASP A 188 -1.68 -13.83 -0.95
C ASP A 188 -0.87 -13.14 -2.07
N ALA A 189 -1.51 -12.76 -3.19
CA ALA A 189 -0.87 -12.00 -4.25
C ALA A 189 -0.43 -10.58 -3.81
N VAL A 190 -1.23 -9.91 -2.96
CA VAL A 190 -0.84 -8.61 -2.37
C VAL A 190 0.42 -8.76 -1.53
N VAL A 191 0.46 -9.77 -0.66
CA VAL A 191 1.63 -10.00 0.23
C VAL A 191 2.87 -10.37 -0.58
N GLU A 192 2.74 -11.21 -1.60
CA GLU A 192 3.85 -11.55 -2.49
C GLU A 192 4.39 -10.30 -3.20
N TRP A 193 3.52 -9.46 -3.75
CA TRP A 193 3.91 -8.21 -4.39
C TRP A 193 4.60 -7.25 -3.39
N LEU A 194 4.10 -7.14 -2.14
CA LEU A 194 4.74 -6.31 -1.12
C LEU A 194 6.19 -6.74 -0.84
N GLN A 195 6.49 -8.02 -0.89
CA GLN A 195 7.85 -8.52 -0.70
C GLN A 195 8.80 -8.10 -1.85
N GLN A 196 8.27 -8.00 -3.06
CA GLN A 196 9.04 -7.73 -4.26
C GLN A 196 9.13 -6.23 -4.56
N GLU A 197 7.99 -5.54 -4.64
CA GLU A 197 7.84 -4.21 -5.21
C GLU A 197 7.23 -3.18 -4.25
N GLY A 198 6.58 -3.62 -3.16
CA GLY A 198 5.87 -2.72 -2.25
C GLY A 198 6.76 -1.71 -1.56
N ALA A 199 6.26 -0.49 -1.37
CA ALA A 199 6.92 0.58 -0.60
C ALA A 199 6.99 0.25 0.90
N VAL A 200 6.14 -0.67 1.36
CA VAL A 200 6.12 -1.20 2.73
C VAL A 200 6.58 -2.64 2.70
N LYS A 201 7.59 -2.98 3.48
CA LYS A 201 8.00 -4.37 3.67
C LYS A 201 7.37 -4.90 4.96
N LEU A 202 6.52 -5.89 4.83
CA LEU A 202 6.10 -6.69 5.97
C LEU A 202 7.31 -7.48 6.49
N PRO A 203 7.31 -7.90 7.77
CA PRO A 203 8.33 -8.85 8.26
C PRO A 203 8.41 -10.07 7.32
N ASP A 204 9.57 -10.73 7.24
CA ASP A 204 9.75 -11.96 6.43
C ASP A 204 8.53 -12.87 6.59
N THR A 205 7.68 -12.90 5.56
CA THR A 205 6.34 -13.41 5.74
C THR A 205 6.26 -14.89 5.43
N LYS A 206 6.19 -15.68 6.48
CA LYS A 206 5.75 -17.07 6.37
C LYS A 206 4.29 -17.09 5.98
N MET A 207 3.98 -17.81 4.89
CA MET A 207 2.60 -17.97 4.44
C MET A 207 1.77 -18.77 5.45
N PRO A 208 0.61 -18.28 5.86
CA PRO A 208 -0.30 -19.06 6.71
C PRO A 208 -0.82 -20.31 6.01
N ALA A 209 -1.28 -21.29 6.78
CA ALA A 209 -1.89 -22.50 6.24
C ALA A 209 -2.94 -22.18 5.16
N ALA A 210 -3.07 -23.07 4.17
CA ALA A 210 -3.99 -22.88 3.05
C ALA A 210 -5.42 -22.60 3.55
N GLY A 211 -6.01 -21.50 3.07
CA GLY A 211 -7.36 -21.09 3.44
C GLY A 211 -7.53 -20.56 4.87
N LYS A 212 -6.46 -20.48 5.69
CA LYS A 212 -6.53 -19.89 7.04
C LYS A 212 -6.91 -18.41 6.91
N MET A 213 -7.89 -18.01 7.68
CA MET A 213 -8.34 -16.62 7.85
C MET A 213 -8.61 -16.40 9.33
N SER A 214 -8.30 -15.22 9.84
CA SER A 214 -8.51 -14.83 11.22
C SER A 214 -9.06 -13.41 11.29
N ARG A 215 -9.98 -13.17 12.21
CA ARG A 215 -10.64 -11.86 12.32
C ARG A 215 -9.80 -10.81 13.04
N GLY A 216 -8.80 -11.22 13.77
CA GLY A 216 -8.02 -10.32 14.61
C GLY A 216 -8.77 -9.80 15.84
N LYS A 217 -8.07 -8.99 16.65
CA LYS A 217 -8.62 -8.43 17.89
C LYS A 217 -9.52 -7.22 17.65
N THR A 218 -9.17 -6.39 16.68
CA THR A 218 -9.90 -5.16 16.35
C THR A 218 -10.57 -5.29 14.98
N PHE A 219 -11.89 -5.43 14.99
CA PHE A 219 -12.69 -5.53 13.77
C PHE A 219 -13.95 -4.68 13.92
N ILE A 220 -14.02 -3.57 13.19
CA ILE A 220 -15.16 -2.64 13.19
C ILE A 220 -15.87 -2.78 11.85
N TYR A 221 -17.15 -3.12 11.89
CA TYR A 221 -18.01 -3.22 10.71
C TYR A 221 -19.14 -2.19 10.79
N LYS A 222 -19.31 -1.45 9.72
CA LYS A 222 -20.40 -0.50 9.52
C LYS A 222 -21.18 -0.86 8.27
N ARG A 223 -22.51 -0.81 8.37
CA ARG A 223 -23.39 -0.99 7.22
C ARG A 223 -23.42 0.26 6.35
N MET A 224 -23.85 0.12 5.09
CA MET A 224 -23.95 1.21 4.12
C MET A 224 -24.80 2.39 4.61
N LYS A 225 -25.80 2.15 5.49
CA LYS A 225 -26.69 3.17 6.08
C LYS A 225 -26.08 3.89 7.29
N GLU A 226 -24.98 3.41 7.82
CA GLU A 226 -24.30 3.95 9.00
C GLU A 226 -23.07 4.73 8.55
N THR A 227 -22.99 6.01 8.92
CA THR A 227 -21.79 6.82 8.69
C THR A 227 -20.67 6.41 9.66
N LEU A 228 -19.44 6.47 9.20
CA LEU A 228 -18.27 6.36 10.09
C LEU A 228 -18.23 7.50 11.09
#